data_19a43dbf0ff37b4aa3a2ff165386e71c
#
_entry.id   19a43dbf0ff37b4aa3a2ff165386e71c
#
_cell.length_a   1.000
_cell.length_b   1.000
_cell.length_c   1.000
_cell.angle_alpha   90.00
_cell.angle_beta   90.00
_cell.angle_gamma   90.00
#
_symmetry.space_group_name_H-M   'P 1'
#
loop_
_entity.id
_entity.type
_entity.pdbx_description
1 polymer ?
#
loop_
_entity_poly.entity_id
_entity_poly.type
_entity_poly.pdbx_seq_one_letter_code
_entity_poly.pdbx_strand_id
1 'polypeptide(L)'
;MADTAQLTDPADDDGAAVAVAEPSDEESLVAKLEEPASDWWVRRYTFFGTAVGLTFIWLSMTPSLLPRGPLFQGIVSGAAGACGYGLGVLSVFLVRYMRSKDSSPKAPRWAWLVLIGLGVIGQVLAVIWFHVWQDEVRDMMGVPRMKFWDHPLTAVYSIVFLFGFVEIGQLIRKLVRFLMRQLERVAPPRVSGVVAVLLVIAVFVEVFNGVVGNYAMSWINNTFASANDEDDPDNPPPTSPLRSGGPGSLASWSSLGRQGRIFVGNGPSVDELAKFNGRKAIEPIRAYAGLHSADGIRATAKLAAQELKRTGGLERAVVAVATTTGTGWINEAEAASLEYMYNGNTAIVSMQYSFLPSWISFLVDKANAQEAGQDLFEEVDALVRQMPEGKRPKLVVFGESLGSFGGEAPFQSLNNLVARTNGALFSGPTFNNPIWTELTRYRDAGSPEKLPIYDDGLNARFGSRPEDLNRPANATWGHPRVVYLQHASDPIAWWNPDLLFARPDWLEEPRGRDVSPRMEWIPVVTFLQVSADMAVAVDVPDGHGHVYIKDVANAWADVLQPPEWTQEKTERLRPLLHPSAGT
;
A
#
# COMPACT_ATOMS: atom_id res chain seq x y z
N MET A 1 -3.28 102.96 -37.94
CA MET A 1 -4.64 103.49 -37.76
C MET A 1 -5.23 102.53 -36.71
N ALA A 2 -5.14 102.89 -35.44
CA ALA A 2 -6.18 103.61 -34.68
C ALA A 2 -7.37 102.61 -34.46
N ASP A 3 -7.86 102.24 -33.34
CA ASP A 3 -7.98 103.00 -32.09
C ASP A 3 -8.53 102.01 -31.00
N THR A 4 -7.99 102.13 -29.81
CA THR A 4 -8.60 102.38 -28.52
C THR A 4 -10.02 101.89 -28.24
N ALA A 5 -10.31 101.25 -27.17
CA ALA A 5 -10.63 101.70 -25.83
C ALA A 5 -11.33 100.57 -24.99
N GLN A 6 -10.82 100.28 -23.87
CA GLN A 6 -11.27 100.60 -22.50
C GLN A 6 -12.51 99.91 -21.94
N LEU A 7 -12.22 99.24 -20.82
CA LEU A 7 -12.92 99.26 -19.52
C LEU A 7 -14.39 98.71 -19.43
N THR A 8 -14.57 97.67 -18.62
CA THR A 8 -15.05 97.78 -17.23
C THR A 8 -15.12 96.39 -16.58
N ASP A 9 -14.46 96.23 -15.45
CA ASP A 9 -14.87 95.37 -14.34
C ASP A 9 -16.13 95.99 -13.70
N PRO A 10 -17.07 95.28 -13.06
CA PRO A 10 -16.87 94.37 -11.93
C PRO A 10 -17.97 93.27 -11.81
N ALA A 11 -17.75 92.29 -11.01
CA ALA A 11 -18.63 91.90 -9.91
C ALA A 11 -18.36 90.47 -9.48
N ASP A 12 -18.10 90.32 -8.23
CA ASP A 12 -18.16 89.20 -7.35
C ASP A 12 -19.22 88.14 -7.78
N ASP A 13 -18.78 86.91 -7.92
CA ASP A 13 -19.65 85.74 -7.77
C ASP A 13 -18.98 84.80 -6.79
N ASP A 14 -19.53 84.80 -5.58
CA ASP A 14 -19.24 83.85 -4.49
C ASP A 14 -19.47 82.41 -4.94
N GLY A 15 -18.46 81.83 -5.53
CA GLY A 15 -18.47 80.36 -5.77
C GLY A 15 -18.26 79.63 -4.44
N ALA A 16 -19.37 79.28 -3.82
CA ALA A 16 -19.39 78.36 -2.68
C ALA A 16 -18.65 77.06 -3.06
N ALA A 17 -17.44 76.91 -2.55
CA ALA A 17 -16.73 75.64 -2.58
C ALA A 17 -17.59 74.60 -1.83
N VAL A 18 -18.21 73.68 -2.58
CA VAL A 18 -18.84 72.47 -2.03
C VAL A 18 -17.70 71.71 -1.39
N ALA A 19 -17.60 71.77 -0.07
CA ALA A 19 -16.74 70.91 0.72
C ALA A 19 -17.20 69.49 0.45
N VAL A 20 -16.42 68.74 -0.35
CA VAL A 20 -16.57 67.28 -0.48
C VAL A 20 -16.26 66.75 0.91
N ALA A 21 -17.31 66.33 1.62
CA ALA A 21 -17.16 65.67 2.92
C ALA A 21 -16.17 64.52 2.78
N GLU A 22 -15.13 64.51 3.59
CA GLU A 22 -14.24 63.33 3.68
C GLU A 22 -15.10 62.13 4.02
N PRO A 23 -14.95 60.98 3.30
CA PRO A 23 -15.74 59.81 3.56
C PRO A 23 -15.53 59.36 5.02
N SER A 24 -16.61 59.02 5.70
CA SER A 24 -16.53 58.53 7.08
C SER A 24 -15.55 57.35 7.18
N ASP A 25 -14.94 57.15 8.33
CA ASP A 25 -14.00 56.06 8.55
C ASP A 25 -14.60 54.68 8.16
N GLU A 26 -15.92 54.55 8.30
CA GLU A 26 -16.69 53.38 7.92
C GLU A 26 -16.79 53.19 6.40
N GLU A 27 -17.07 54.28 5.65
CA GLU A 27 -17.05 54.25 4.17
C GLU A 27 -15.68 54.00 3.60
N SER A 28 -14.62 54.52 4.24
CA SER A 28 -13.24 54.25 3.84
C SER A 28 -12.82 52.81 4.11
N LEU A 29 -13.33 52.19 5.17
CA LEU A 29 -13.11 50.79 5.51
C LEU A 29 -13.81 49.86 4.54
N VAL A 30 -15.08 50.17 4.19
CA VAL A 30 -15.86 49.39 3.21
C VAL A 30 -15.20 49.47 1.84
N ALA A 31 -14.79 50.64 1.39
CA ALA A 31 -14.07 50.83 0.12
C ALA A 31 -12.75 50.02 0.08
N LYS A 32 -11.97 50.02 1.19
CA LYS A 32 -10.75 49.20 1.30
C LYS A 32 -11.02 47.71 1.28
N LEU A 33 -12.16 47.23 1.79
CA LEU A 33 -12.54 45.83 1.78
C LEU A 33 -13.03 45.36 0.40
N GLU A 34 -13.57 46.27 -0.40
CA GLU A 34 -13.99 46.02 -1.77
C GLU A 34 -12.85 46.07 -2.79
N GLU A 35 -11.72 46.70 -2.45
CA GLU A 35 -10.56 46.71 -3.31
C GLU A 35 -10.00 45.30 -3.56
N PRO A 36 -9.54 45.02 -4.80
CA PRO A 36 -8.85 43.75 -5.08
C PRO A 36 -7.62 43.64 -4.18
N ALA A 37 -7.52 42.54 -3.44
CA ALA A 37 -6.39 42.30 -2.57
C ALA A 37 -5.06 42.36 -3.35
N SER A 38 -4.18 43.26 -2.94
CA SER A 38 -2.90 43.54 -3.60
C SER A 38 -1.73 42.77 -2.99
N ASP A 39 -1.99 42.05 -1.88
CA ASP A 39 -0.96 41.31 -1.14
C ASP A 39 -0.33 40.21 -2.00
N TRP A 40 1.00 40.01 -1.81
CA TRP A 40 1.78 39.09 -2.66
C TRP A 40 1.26 37.66 -2.67
N TRP A 41 0.73 37.16 -1.57
CA TRP A 41 0.15 35.83 -1.43
C TRP A 41 -1.16 35.70 -2.20
N VAL A 42 -2.00 36.76 -2.27
CA VAL A 42 -3.25 36.79 -3.08
C VAL A 42 -2.94 36.82 -4.58
N ARG A 43 -1.80 37.40 -4.98
CA ARG A 43 -1.35 37.35 -6.38
C ARG A 43 -0.79 36.00 -6.75
N ARG A 44 -0.35 35.21 -5.75
CA ARG A 44 0.30 33.92 -5.94
C ARG A 44 -0.70 32.76 -5.96
N TYR A 45 -1.78 32.85 -5.20
CA TYR A 45 -2.79 31.80 -5.07
C TYR A 45 -4.13 32.25 -5.66
N THR A 46 -4.90 31.28 -6.24
CA THR A 46 -6.25 31.54 -6.75
C THR A 46 -7.27 31.29 -5.66
N PHE A 47 -8.25 32.18 -5.52
CA PHE A 47 -9.31 32.08 -4.51
C PHE A 47 -10.04 30.74 -4.57
N PHE A 48 -10.58 30.38 -5.76
CA PHE A 48 -11.32 29.15 -5.94
C PHE A 48 -10.44 27.90 -5.74
N GLY A 49 -9.18 27.93 -6.23
CA GLY A 49 -8.24 26.85 -5.98
C GLY A 49 -7.98 26.64 -4.49
N THR A 50 -7.81 27.73 -3.73
CA THR A 50 -7.63 27.66 -2.27
C THR A 50 -8.85 27.08 -1.57
N ALA A 51 -10.06 27.50 -1.95
CA ALA A 51 -11.29 26.96 -1.38
C ALA A 51 -11.44 25.46 -1.62
N VAL A 52 -11.23 24.99 -2.86
CA VAL A 52 -11.27 23.55 -3.19
C VAL A 52 -10.15 22.79 -2.48
N GLY A 53 -8.94 23.36 -2.40
CA GLY A 53 -7.82 22.74 -1.67
C GLY A 53 -8.13 22.54 -0.18
N LEU A 54 -8.71 23.54 0.50
CA LEU A 54 -9.15 23.40 1.89
C LEU A 54 -10.21 22.31 2.05
N THR A 55 -11.17 22.23 1.15
CA THR A 55 -12.19 21.17 1.15
C THR A 55 -11.54 19.79 1.06
N PHE A 56 -10.55 19.60 0.18
CA PHE A 56 -9.85 18.32 0.04
C PHE A 56 -9.00 17.97 1.27
N ILE A 57 -8.41 18.96 1.96
CA ILE A 57 -7.74 18.75 3.24
C ILE A 57 -8.73 18.16 4.26
N TRP A 58 -9.91 18.76 4.41
CA TRP A 58 -10.90 18.30 5.38
C TRP A 58 -11.43 16.92 5.03
N LEU A 59 -11.72 16.67 3.74
CA LEU A 59 -12.13 15.35 3.27
C LEU A 59 -11.06 14.28 3.51
N SER A 60 -9.77 14.63 3.44
CA SER A 60 -8.68 13.70 3.72
C SER A 60 -8.56 13.29 5.18
N MET A 61 -9.22 14.00 6.09
CA MET A 61 -9.26 13.69 7.52
C MET A 61 -10.37 12.68 7.90
N THR A 62 -11.18 12.24 6.93
CA THR A 62 -12.15 11.16 7.13
C THR A 62 -11.45 9.83 7.41
N PRO A 63 -12.14 8.83 8.02
CA PRO A 63 -11.57 7.52 8.30
C PRO A 63 -10.96 6.83 7.08
N SER A 64 -9.91 6.06 7.31
CA SER A 64 -9.29 5.16 6.35
C SER A 64 -9.18 3.75 6.93
N LEU A 65 -8.41 2.87 6.30
CA LEU A 65 -8.27 1.49 6.73
C LEU A 65 -7.50 1.34 8.05
N LEU A 66 -6.43 2.14 8.22
CA LEU A 66 -5.52 2.00 9.36
C LEU A 66 -5.40 3.29 10.19
N PRO A 67 -5.00 3.16 11.47
CA PRO A 67 -4.70 4.30 12.30
C PRO A 67 -3.44 5.01 11.83
N ARG A 68 -3.51 6.33 11.67
CA ARG A 68 -2.39 7.16 11.19
C ARG A 68 -1.91 8.13 12.26
N GLY A 69 -0.60 8.34 12.29
CA GLY A 69 0.03 9.40 13.08
C GLY A 69 0.00 10.75 12.37
N PRO A 70 0.37 11.83 13.08
CA PRO A 70 0.29 13.22 12.58
C PRO A 70 1.07 13.45 11.29
N LEU A 71 2.25 12.85 11.15
CA LEU A 71 3.10 13.01 9.97
C LEU A 71 2.45 12.44 8.71
N PHE A 72 2.03 11.18 8.76
CA PHE A 72 1.36 10.52 7.62
C PHE A 72 0.06 11.23 7.27
N GLN A 73 -0.74 11.60 8.27
CA GLN A 73 -1.94 12.39 8.02
C GLN A 73 -1.62 13.74 7.38
N GLY A 74 -0.56 14.41 7.83
CA GLY A 74 -0.11 15.67 7.25
C GLY A 74 0.26 15.54 5.77
N ILE A 75 0.99 14.49 5.40
CA ILE A 75 1.34 14.19 4.00
C ILE A 75 0.07 13.95 3.16
N VAL A 76 -0.84 13.11 3.63
CA VAL A 76 -2.11 12.82 2.93
C VAL A 76 -2.94 14.09 2.74
N SER A 77 -3.10 14.88 3.81
CA SER A 77 -3.87 16.13 3.77
C SER A 77 -3.22 17.16 2.85
N GLY A 78 -1.89 17.30 2.89
CA GLY A 78 -1.15 18.20 2.01
C GLY A 78 -1.28 17.80 0.55
N ALA A 79 -1.13 16.51 0.24
CA ALA A 79 -1.27 15.99 -1.12
C ALA A 79 -2.71 16.13 -1.64
N ALA A 80 -3.70 15.75 -0.84
CA ALA A 80 -5.12 15.94 -1.18
C ALA A 80 -5.46 17.41 -1.42
N GLY A 81 -5.01 18.29 -0.51
CA GLY A 81 -5.19 19.74 -0.65
C GLY A 81 -4.55 20.32 -1.91
N ALA A 82 -3.35 19.86 -2.27
CA ALA A 82 -2.67 20.28 -3.50
C ALA A 82 -3.40 19.78 -4.76
N CYS A 83 -3.90 18.55 -4.75
CA CYS A 83 -4.76 18.03 -5.82
C CYS A 83 -6.05 18.86 -5.94
N GLY A 84 -6.73 19.13 -4.83
CA GLY A 84 -7.92 19.96 -4.80
C GLY A 84 -7.65 21.38 -5.31
N TYR A 85 -6.53 22.00 -4.89
CA TYR A 85 -6.10 23.29 -5.41
C TYR A 85 -5.88 23.26 -6.92
N GLY A 86 -5.20 22.23 -7.42
CA GLY A 86 -4.97 22.03 -8.86
C GLY A 86 -6.30 21.87 -9.64
N LEU A 87 -7.23 21.08 -9.12
CA LEU A 87 -8.56 20.90 -9.70
C LEU A 87 -9.35 22.22 -9.73
N GLY A 88 -9.30 22.99 -8.65
CA GLY A 88 -9.94 24.29 -8.60
C GLY A 88 -9.35 25.28 -9.61
N VAL A 89 -8.03 25.31 -9.77
CA VAL A 89 -7.34 26.13 -10.80
C VAL A 89 -7.74 25.68 -12.21
N LEU A 90 -7.74 24.37 -12.44
CA LEU A 90 -8.14 23.78 -13.73
C LEU A 90 -9.60 24.10 -14.08
N SER A 91 -10.50 23.99 -13.11
CA SER A 91 -11.94 24.30 -13.30
C SER A 91 -12.15 25.77 -13.72
N VAL A 92 -11.46 26.71 -13.05
CA VAL A 92 -11.50 28.12 -13.40
C VAL A 92 -10.93 28.34 -14.81
N PHE A 93 -9.83 27.67 -15.14
CA PHE A 93 -9.25 27.75 -16.48
C PHE A 93 -10.22 27.25 -17.57
N LEU A 94 -10.85 26.09 -17.37
CA LEU A 94 -11.79 25.51 -18.33
C LEU A 94 -13.02 26.40 -18.52
N VAL A 95 -13.63 26.90 -17.42
CA VAL A 95 -14.78 27.82 -17.50
C VAL A 95 -14.43 29.09 -18.27
N ARG A 96 -13.23 29.64 -18.03
CA ARG A 96 -12.76 30.84 -18.77
C ARG A 96 -12.56 30.55 -20.26
N TYR A 97 -11.93 29.44 -20.56
CA TYR A 97 -11.69 29.00 -21.94
C TYR A 97 -13.01 28.82 -22.69
N MET A 98 -14.02 28.17 -22.07
CA MET A 98 -15.35 27.99 -22.67
C MET A 98 -16.11 29.30 -22.83
N ARG A 99 -15.90 30.30 -21.95
CA ARG A 99 -16.55 31.60 -22.02
C ARG A 99 -15.78 32.63 -22.85
N SER A 100 -14.66 32.27 -23.44
CA SER A 100 -13.77 33.16 -24.20
C SER A 100 -13.42 34.45 -23.45
N LYS A 101 -13.23 34.37 -22.11
CA LYS A 101 -12.87 35.51 -21.28
C LYS A 101 -11.38 35.43 -20.89
N ASP A 102 -10.62 36.50 -21.17
CA ASP A 102 -9.19 36.54 -20.89
C ASP A 102 -8.85 36.88 -19.44
N SER A 103 -9.73 37.50 -18.69
CA SER A 103 -9.50 37.88 -17.29
C SER A 103 -10.44 37.19 -16.31
N SER A 104 -9.92 36.74 -15.16
CA SER A 104 -10.75 36.36 -14.00
C SER A 104 -10.98 37.61 -13.14
N PRO A 105 -12.19 37.86 -12.65
CA PRO A 105 -12.40 38.83 -11.60
C PRO A 105 -11.55 38.41 -10.38
N LYS A 106 -10.79 39.35 -9.84
CA LYS A 106 -10.04 39.12 -8.59
C LYS A 106 -11.05 39.12 -7.44
N ALA A 107 -10.94 38.16 -6.56
CA ALA A 107 -11.79 38.12 -5.37
C ALA A 107 -11.46 39.35 -4.48
N PRO A 108 -12.49 40.04 -3.94
CA PRO A 108 -12.31 41.18 -3.04
C PRO A 108 -11.68 40.73 -1.72
N ARG A 109 -11.09 41.66 -0.98
CA ARG A 109 -10.39 41.38 0.29
C ARG A 109 -11.32 40.71 1.31
N TRP A 110 -12.56 41.14 1.41
CA TRP A 110 -13.51 40.54 2.36
C TRP A 110 -13.72 39.04 2.08
N ALA A 111 -13.80 38.63 0.80
CA ALA A 111 -13.97 37.23 0.44
C ALA A 111 -12.78 36.38 0.90
N TRP A 112 -11.56 36.89 0.78
CA TRP A 112 -10.37 36.23 1.30
C TRP A 112 -10.36 36.15 2.84
N LEU A 113 -10.77 37.20 3.54
CA LEU A 113 -10.89 37.17 5.00
C LEU A 113 -11.91 36.14 5.47
N VAL A 114 -13.05 36.06 4.78
CA VAL A 114 -14.07 35.01 5.03
C VAL A 114 -13.50 33.64 4.76
N LEU A 115 -12.81 33.43 3.64
CA LEU A 115 -12.20 32.14 3.30
C LEU A 115 -11.12 31.74 4.34
N ILE A 116 -10.31 32.66 4.80
CA ILE A 116 -9.32 32.41 5.87
C ILE A 116 -10.04 32.04 7.17
N GLY A 117 -11.06 32.81 7.57
CA GLY A 117 -11.83 32.54 8.78
C GLY A 117 -12.50 31.16 8.74
N LEU A 118 -13.18 30.84 7.64
CA LEU A 118 -13.75 29.51 7.41
C LEU A 118 -12.68 28.44 7.34
N GLY A 119 -11.53 28.74 6.75
CA GLY A 119 -10.38 27.86 6.67
C GLY A 119 -9.84 27.47 8.05
N VAL A 120 -9.68 28.44 8.94
CA VAL A 120 -9.21 28.21 10.33
C VAL A 120 -10.26 27.40 11.11
N ILE A 121 -11.51 27.84 11.08
CA ILE A 121 -12.60 27.15 11.80
C ILE A 121 -12.74 25.72 11.27
N GLY A 122 -12.81 25.55 9.95
CA GLY A 122 -12.93 24.23 9.31
C GLY A 122 -11.75 23.33 9.63
N GLN A 123 -10.52 23.87 9.66
CA GLN A 123 -9.33 23.09 10.04
C GLN A 123 -9.37 22.62 11.49
N VAL A 124 -9.78 23.49 12.41
CA VAL A 124 -9.93 23.11 13.83
C VAL A 124 -10.97 22.01 13.98
N LEU A 125 -12.14 22.17 13.37
CA LEU A 125 -13.20 21.17 13.41
C LEU A 125 -12.75 19.85 12.75
N ALA A 126 -12.11 19.91 11.59
CA ALA A 126 -11.62 18.73 10.90
C ALA A 126 -10.58 17.95 11.72
N VAL A 127 -9.66 18.65 12.42
CA VAL A 127 -8.68 18.02 13.32
C VAL A 127 -9.38 17.38 14.52
N ILE A 128 -10.38 18.03 15.12
CA ILE A 128 -11.15 17.45 16.23
C ILE A 128 -11.84 16.16 15.78
N TRP A 129 -12.57 16.20 14.65
CA TRP A 129 -13.26 15.03 14.12
C TRP A 129 -12.29 13.93 13.69
N PHE A 130 -11.15 14.28 13.09
CA PHE A 130 -10.09 13.33 12.75
C PHE A 130 -9.65 12.54 13.98
N HIS A 131 -9.41 13.20 15.12
CA HIS A 131 -8.99 12.50 16.33
C HIS A 131 -10.08 11.59 16.88
N VAL A 132 -11.33 12.02 16.86
CA VAL A 132 -12.46 11.16 17.28
C VAL A 132 -12.52 9.89 16.42
N TRP A 133 -12.36 10.03 15.11
CA TRP A 133 -12.38 8.90 14.20
C TRP A 133 -11.11 8.04 14.29
N GLN A 134 -9.94 8.65 14.51
CA GLN A 134 -8.71 7.89 14.72
C GLN A 134 -8.75 7.09 16.03
N ASP A 135 -9.33 7.64 17.09
CA ASP A 135 -9.52 6.90 18.33
C ASP A 135 -10.49 5.73 18.14
N GLU A 136 -11.57 5.90 17.36
CA GLU A 136 -12.47 4.81 16.99
C GLU A 136 -11.73 3.68 16.24
N VAL A 137 -10.91 4.01 15.23
CA VAL A 137 -10.12 3.02 14.49
C VAL A 137 -9.10 2.33 15.41
N ARG A 138 -8.44 3.10 16.27
CA ARG A 138 -7.47 2.58 17.25
C ARG A 138 -8.12 1.64 18.27
N ASP A 139 -9.28 2.00 18.79
CA ASP A 139 -10.05 1.15 19.73
C ASP A 139 -10.47 -0.18 19.05
N MET A 140 -10.87 -0.15 17.76
CA MET A 140 -11.21 -1.37 17.02
C MET A 140 -10.01 -2.32 16.85
N MET A 141 -8.79 -1.81 16.81
CA MET A 141 -7.56 -2.59 16.62
C MET A 141 -6.77 -2.80 17.94
N GLY A 142 -7.24 -2.26 19.05
CA GLY A 142 -6.50 -2.35 20.33
C GLY A 142 -5.20 -1.54 20.37
N VAL A 143 -5.07 -0.51 19.53
CA VAL A 143 -3.90 0.38 19.47
C VAL A 143 -4.09 1.57 20.41
N PRO A 144 -3.06 2.05 21.12
CA PRO A 144 -3.17 3.21 22.00
C PRO A 144 -3.73 4.45 21.29
N ARG A 145 -4.60 5.18 21.98
CA ARG A 145 -5.21 6.43 21.49
C ARG A 145 -4.16 7.50 21.22
N MET A 146 -4.54 8.48 20.38
CA MET A 146 -3.67 9.60 20.05
C MET A 146 -3.36 10.48 21.26
N LYS A 147 -2.13 11.02 21.30
CA LYS A 147 -1.70 11.93 22.38
C LYS A 147 -2.21 13.36 22.11
N PHE A 148 -2.36 14.15 23.15
CA PHE A 148 -2.80 15.55 23.04
C PHE A 148 -1.99 16.37 22.02
N TRP A 149 -0.68 16.20 21.99
CA TRP A 149 0.20 16.94 21.05
C TRP A 149 0.07 16.52 19.60
N ASP A 150 -0.54 15.37 19.32
CA ASP A 150 -0.77 14.91 17.95
C ASP A 150 -1.78 15.80 17.20
N HIS A 151 -2.69 16.47 17.96
CA HIS A 151 -3.70 17.37 17.39
C HIS A 151 -3.06 18.57 16.67
N PRO A 152 -2.28 19.44 17.36
CA PRO A 152 -1.64 20.58 16.69
C PRO A 152 -0.61 20.15 15.66
N LEU A 153 0.11 19.04 15.86
CA LEU A 153 1.07 18.52 14.90
C LEU A 153 0.39 18.09 13.59
N THR A 154 -0.77 17.46 13.63
CA THR A 154 -1.56 17.11 12.44
C THR A 154 -1.91 18.36 11.63
N ALA A 155 -2.35 19.45 12.29
CA ALA A 155 -2.68 20.69 11.62
C ALA A 155 -1.43 21.33 10.99
N VAL A 156 -0.31 21.38 11.72
CA VAL A 156 0.95 21.96 11.23
C VAL A 156 1.48 21.20 10.02
N TYR A 157 1.58 19.87 10.11
CA TYR A 157 2.06 19.05 9.01
C TYR A 157 1.15 19.16 7.77
N SER A 158 -0.18 19.19 7.95
CA SER A 158 -1.11 19.38 6.83
C SER A 158 -0.84 20.68 6.07
N ILE A 159 -0.57 21.78 6.78
CA ILE A 159 -0.27 23.08 6.18
C ILE A 159 1.11 23.07 5.51
N VAL A 160 2.12 22.54 6.18
CA VAL A 160 3.50 22.48 5.66
C VAL A 160 3.54 21.69 4.36
N PHE A 161 2.95 20.48 4.34
CA PHE A 161 2.92 19.65 3.14
C PHE A 161 2.03 20.24 2.03
N LEU A 162 0.90 20.89 2.38
CA LEU A 162 0.10 21.61 1.39
C LEU A 162 0.94 22.66 0.65
N PHE A 163 1.61 23.54 1.39
CA PHE A 163 2.46 24.57 0.77
C PHE A 163 3.59 23.93 -0.03
N GLY A 164 4.25 22.92 0.49
CA GLY A 164 5.31 22.20 -0.22
C GLY A 164 4.84 21.67 -1.58
N PHE A 165 3.74 20.94 -1.62
CA PHE A 165 3.21 20.36 -2.86
C PHE A 165 2.65 21.41 -3.82
N VAL A 166 1.99 22.45 -3.32
CA VAL A 166 1.51 23.56 -4.18
C VAL A 166 2.68 24.32 -4.79
N GLU A 167 3.76 24.54 -4.05
CA GLU A 167 4.97 25.18 -4.58
C GLU A 167 5.66 24.36 -5.66
N ILE A 168 5.74 23.02 -5.46
CA ILE A 168 6.22 22.09 -6.50
C ILE A 168 5.35 22.23 -7.75
N GLY A 169 4.02 22.21 -7.60
CA GLY A 169 3.10 22.40 -8.72
C GLY A 169 3.28 23.75 -9.43
N GLN A 170 3.53 24.83 -8.68
CA GLN A 170 3.83 26.14 -9.26
C GLN A 170 5.17 26.18 -9.99
N LEU A 171 6.19 25.47 -9.50
CA LEU A 171 7.48 25.34 -10.17
C LEU A 171 7.33 24.61 -11.50
N ILE A 172 6.60 23.49 -11.52
CA ILE A 172 6.26 22.76 -12.74
C ILE A 172 5.52 23.68 -13.74
N ARG A 173 4.54 24.43 -13.27
CA ARG A 173 3.81 25.41 -14.09
C ARG A 173 4.74 26.51 -14.65
N LYS A 174 5.72 26.98 -13.89
CA LYS A 174 6.70 27.95 -14.37
C LYS A 174 7.58 27.35 -15.46
N LEU A 175 7.99 26.10 -15.31
CA LEU A 175 8.76 25.35 -16.28
C LEU A 175 7.99 25.18 -17.61
N VAL A 176 6.72 24.71 -17.51
CA VAL A 176 5.84 24.59 -18.69
C VAL A 176 5.71 25.92 -19.43
N ARG A 177 5.47 27.02 -18.71
CA ARG A 177 5.36 28.36 -19.31
C ARG A 177 6.67 28.84 -19.93
N PHE A 178 7.80 28.52 -19.34
CA PHE A 178 9.10 28.84 -19.90
C PHE A 178 9.31 28.11 -21.23
N LEU A 179 9.06 26.81 -21.27
CA LEU A 179 9.18 26.00 -22.48
C LEU A 179 8.18 26.45 -23.56
N MET A 180 6.94 26.73 -23.20
CA MET A 180 5.93 27.26 -24.10
C MET A 180 6.39 28.53 -24.79
N ARG A 181 6.95 29.51 -24.06
CA ARG A 181 7.48 30.75 -24.64
C ARG A 181 8.65 30.53 -25.59
N GLN A 182 9.48 29.52 -25.37
CA GLN A 182 10.56 29.18 -26.30
C GLN A 182 10.00 28.56 -27.60
N LEU A 183 9.00 27.68 -27.48
CA LEU A 183 8.34 27.02 -28.60
C LEU A 183 7.47 27.97 -29.43
N GLU A 184 6.87 29.00 -28.82
CA GLU A 184 6.09 30.03 -29.53
C GLU A 184 6.89 30.81 -30.59
N ARG A 185 8.24 30.71 -30.54
CA ARG A 185 9.10 31.29 -31.58
C ARG A 185 9.07 30.55 -32.90
N VAL A 186 8.63 29.27 -32.88
CA VAL A 186 8.66 28.37 -34.02
C VAL A 186 7.32 27.68 -34.30
N ALA A 187 6.34 27.78 -33.40
CA ALA A 187 5.05 27.10 -33.51
C ALA A 187 3.91 27.98 -32.95
N PRO A 188 2.66 27.77 -33.43
CA PRO A 188 1.50 28.48 -32.90
C PRO A 188 1.29 28.26 -31.38
N PRO A 189 0.76 29.24 -30.62
CA PRO A 189 0.66 29.18 -29.16
C PRO A 189 -0.06 27.95 -28.60
N ARG A 190 -1.12 27.47 -29.29
CA ARG A 190 -1.86 26.27 -28.88
C ARG A 190 -1.01 25.00 -28.97
N VAL A 191 -0.26 24.86 -30.07
CA VAL A 191 0.67 23.73 -30.29
C VAL A 191 1.81 23.80 -29.29
N SER A 192 2.40 24.99 -29.09
CA SER A 192 3.49 25.24 -28.14
C SER A 192 3.08 24.86 -26.72
N GLY A 193 1.83 25.14 -26.30
CA GLY A 193 1.32 24.77 -24.98
C GLY A 193 1.22 23.26 -24.80
N VAL A 194 0.65 22.54 -25.77
CA VAL A 194 0.53 21.07 -25.73
C VAL A 194 1.92 20.41 -25.73
N VAL A 195 2.80 20.85 -26.63
CA VAL A 195 4.16 20.32 -26.74
C VAL A 195 4.95 20.58 -25.46
N ALA A 196 4.84 21.78 -24.86
CA ALA A 196 5.52 22.09 -23.60
C ALA A 196 5.05 21.17 -22.43
N VAL A 197 3.75 20.90 -22.35
CA VAL A 197 3.21 19.97 -21.33
C VAL A 197 3.72 18.55 -21.58
N LEU A 198 3.65 18.06 -22.82
CA LEU A 198 4.15 16.72 -23.19
C LEU A 198 5.67 16.60 -22.94
N LEU A 199 6.45 17.65 -23.25
CA LEU A 199 7.88 17.68 -22.95
C LEU A 199 8.15 17.61 -21.44
N VAL A 200 7.42 18.36 -20.63
CA VAL A 200 7.60 18.31 -19.17
C VAL A 200 7.22 16.92 -18.65
N ILE A 201 6.13 16.33 -19.13
CA ILE A 201 5.75 14.95 -18.79
C ILE A 201 6.84 13.96 -19.23
N ALA A 202 7.32 14.06 -20.47
CA ALA A 202 8.37 13.18 -20.99
C ALA A 202 9.68 13.33 -20.20
N VAL A 203 10.12 14.57 -19.91
CA VAL A 203 11.30 14.82 -19.07
C VAL A 203 11.08 14.31 -17.65
N PHE A 204 9.88 14.47 -17.08
CA PHE A 204 9.56 13.96 -15.75
C PHE A 204 9.63 12.43 -15.74
N VAL A 205 9.01 11.78 -16.73
CA VAL A 205 9.05 10.31 -16.90
C VAL A 205 10.49 9.85 -17.09
N GLU A 206 11.26 10.50 -17.98
CA GLU A 206 12.66 10.13 -18.26
C GLU A 206 13.57 10.38 -17.05
N VAL A 207 13.41 11.49 -16.35
CA VAL A 207 14.18 11.81 -15.14
C VAL A 207 13.84 10.83 -14.01
N PHE A 208 12.55 10.51 -13.81
CA PHE A 208 12.13 9.58 -12.76
C PHE A 208 12.41 8.12 -13.11
N ASN A 209 12.20 7.68 -14.36
CA ASN A 209 12.52 6.31 -14.77
C ASN A 209 13.99 6.14 -15.18
N GLY A 210 14.61 7.19 -15.74
CA GLY A 210 16.00 7.16 -16.20
C GLY A 210 17.00 7.56 -15.11
N VAL A 211 17.31 8.84 -15.00
CA VAL A 211 18.42 9.33 -14.16
C VAL A 211 18.11 9.16 -12.66
N VAL A 212 16.98 9.72 -12.19
CA VAL A 212 16.63 9.69 -10.75
C VAL A 212 16.21 8.27 -10.37
N GLY A 213 15.43 7.60 -11.22
CA GLY A 213 15.00 6.23 -10.99
C GLY A 213 16.18 5.28 -10.92
N ASN A 214 17.10 5.33 -11.88
CA ASN A 214 18.30 4.49 -11.87
C ASN A 214 19.25 4.83 -10.70
N TYR A 215 19.40 6.11 -10.38
CA TYR A 215 20.24 6.54 -9.25
C TYR A 215 19.61 6.17 -7.91
N ALA A 216 18.32 6.43 -7.74
CA ALA A 216 17.56 6.02 -6.56
C ALA A 216 17.52 4.49 -6.44
N MET A 217 17.26 3.78 -7.55
CA MET A 217 17.25 2.33 -7.58
C MET A 217 18.65 1.76 -7.30
N SER A 218 19.71 2.36 -7.83
CA SER A 218 21.08 1.95 -7.52
C SER A 218 21.43 2.19 -6.06
N TRP A 219 21.02 3.31 -5.49
CA TRP A 219 21.22 3.60 -4.06
C TRP A 219 20.38 2.66 -3.17
N ILE A 220 19.10 2.45 -3.53
CA ILE A 220 18.21 1.49 -2.90
C ILE A 220 18.81 0.10 -2.98
N ASN A 221 19.20 -0.34 -4.19
CA ASN A 221 19.82 -1.64 -4.40
C ASN A 221 21.08 -1.82 -3.55
N ASN A 222 21.99 -0.87 -3.55
CA ASN A 222 23.21 -0.96 -2.76
C ASN A 222 22.94 -1.01 -1.25
N THR A 223 21.96 -0.23 -0.77
CA THR A 223 21.60 -0.19 0.65
C THR A 223 20.98 -1.52 1.09
N PHE A 224 20.01 -2.02 0.34
CA PHE A 224 19.31 -3.27 0.68
C PHE A 224 20.12 -4.51 0.35
N ALA A 225 21.00 -4.49 -0.67
CA ALA A 225 21.95 -5.56 -0.91
C ALA A 225 22.92 -5.69 0.26
N SER A 226 23.48 -4.57 0.74
CA SER A 226 24.36 -4.59 1.91
C SER A 226 23.65 -5.12 3.16
N ALA A 227 22.39 -4.72 3.39
CA ALA A 227 21.58 -5.23 4.48
C ALA A 227 21.23 -6.73 4.31
N ASN A 228 21.09 -7.21 3.07
CA ASN A 228 20.87 -8.63 2.77
C ASN A 228 22.10 -9.48 3.06
N ASP A 229 23.28 -8.92 2.84
CA ASP A 229 24.56 -9.61 3.04
C ASP A 229 25.09 -9.53 4.48
N GLU A 230 24.52 -8.65 5.31
CA GLU A 230 24.91 -8.47 6.70
C GLU A 230 24.76 -9.75 7.52
N ASP A 231 25.83 -10.15 8.20
CA ASP A 231 25.81 -11.29 9.10
C ASP A 231 25.10 -10.93 10.41
N ASP A 232 24.24 -11.83 10.86
CA ASP A 232 23.59 -11.76 12.16
C ASP A 232 24.31 -12.66 13.17
N PRO A 233 25.04 -12.07 14.15
CA PRO A 233 25.77 -12.85 15.14
C PRO A 233 24.88 -13.77 15.99
N ASP A 234 23.60 -13.41 16.13
CA ASP A 234 22.63 -14.19 16.91
C ASP A 234 22.07 -15.38 16.13
N ASN A 235 22.37 -15.46 14.82
CA ASN A 235 21.89 -16.51 13.94
C ASN A 235 23.07 -17.21 13.23
N PRO A 236 23.79 -18.11 13.90
CA PRO A 236 24.92 -18.82 13.32
C PRO A 236 24.51 -19.88 12.28
N PRO A 237 25.44 -20.32 11.41
CA PRO A 237 25.19 -21.40 10.47
C PRO A 237 24.62 -22.65 11.16
N PRO A 238 23.60 -23.32 10.60
CA PRO A 238 23.02 -24.51 11.17
C PRO A 238 24.02 -25.67 11.18
N THR A 239 24.02 -26.45 12.26
CA THR A 239 24.84 -27.66 12.40
C THR A 239 24.17 -28.89 11.79
N SER A 240 22.91 -28.80 11.44
CA SER A 240 22.14 -29.89 10.85
C SER A 240 22.32 -29.95 9.32
N PRO A 241 22.56 -31.16 8.75
CA PRO A 241 22.57 -31.35 7.30
C PRO A 241 21.18 -31.24 6.65
N LEU A 242 20.10 -31.16 7.45
CA LEU A 242 18.71 -31.00 6.97
C LEU A 242 18.33 -29.56 6.68
N ARG A 243 19.24 -28.63 6.88
CA ARG A 243 19.03 -27.19 6.65
C ARG A 243 20.02 -26.65 5.63
N SER A 244 19.58 -25.82 4.72
CA SER A 244 20.48 -25.13 3.77
C SER A 244 21.49 -24.27 4.51
N GLY A 245 22.69 -24.14 3.97
CA GLY A 245 23.83 -23.48 4.65
C GLY A 245 24.51 -24.33 5.72
N GLY A 246 23.95 -25.50 6.08
CA GLY A 246 24.56 -26.47 7.00
C GLY A 246 25.47 -27.45 6.30
N PRO A 247 25.95 -28.49 7.02
CA PRO A 247 26.92 -29.48 6.48
C PRO A 247 26.38 -30.18 5.23
N GLY A 248 27.16 -30.14 4.13
CA GLY A 248 26.81 -30.77 2.86
C GLY A 248 25.78 -30.04 2.02
N SER A 249 25.35 -28.84 2.43
CA SER A 249 24.45 -28.00 1.64
C SER A 249 25.07 -27.58 0.31
N LEU A 250 24.26 -27.55 -0.74
CA LEU A 250 24.62 -27.05 -2.06
C LEU A 250 24.64 -25.52 -2.11
N ALA A 251 23.86 -24.88 -1.23
CA ALA A 251 23.84 -23.43 -1.03
C ALA A 251 24.75 -23.07 0.15
N SER A 252 25.74 -22.21 -0.04
CA SER A 252 26.61 -21.75 1.04
C SER A 252 25.84 -20.82 1.99
N TRP A 253 26.21 -20.81 3.28
CA TRP A 253 25.57 -19.90 4.26
C TRP A 253 25.57 -18.44 3.83
N SER A 254 26.72 -17.97 3.32
CA SER A 254 26.88 -16.58 2.86
C SER A 254 26.02 -16.23 1.65
N SER A 255 25.59 -17.22 0.85
CA SER A 255 24.78 -16.97 -0.34
C SER A 255 23.27 -16.91 -0.07
N LEU A 256 22.82 -17.29 1.15
CA LEU A 256 21.38 -17.38 1.46
C LEU A 256 20.69 -16.02 1.61
N GLY A 257 21.46 -14.95 1.83
CA GLY A 257 20.92 -13.66 2.20
C GLY A 257 20.35 -13.65 3.64
N ARG A 258 20.12 -12.46 4.19
CA ARG A 258 19.69 -12.31 5.59
C ARG A 258 18.42 -13.09 5.91
N GLN A 259 17.37 -12.95 5.10
CA GLN A 259 16.09 -13.61 5.36
C GLN A 259 16.15 -15.13 5.20
N GLY A 260 16.96 -15.61 4.23
CA GLY A 260 17.22 -17.04 4.08
C GLY A 260 17.95 -17.63 5.29
N ARG A 261 18.95 -16.91 5.81
CA ARG A 261 19.68 -17.31 7.04
C ARG A 261 18.74 -17.37 8.25
N ILE A 262 17.88 -16.35 8.43
CA ILE A 262 16.87 -16.34 9.48
C ILE A 262 15.93 -17.54 9.33
N PHE A 263 15.40 -17.79 8.14
CA PHE A 263 14.49 -18.91 7.91
C PHE A 263 15.12 -20.26 8.22
N VAL A 264 16.32 -20.55 7.71
CA VAL A 264 16.96 -21.84 7.94
C VAL A 264 17.54 -21.98 9.36
N GLY A 265 17.90 -20.87 10.02
CA GLY A 265 18.40 -20.85 11.40
C GLY A 265 17.33 -21.07 12.45
N ASN A 266 16.12 -20.56 12.18
CA ASN A 266 15.01 -20.59 13.12
C ASN A 266 14.11 -21.83 12.95
N GLY A 267 12.94 -21.77 13.58
CA GLY A 267 11.92 -22.80 13.59
C GLY A 267 11.95 -23.68 14.84
N PRO A 268 10.91 -24.47 15.05
CA PRO A 268 10.80 -25.27 16.25
C PRO A 268 11.86 -26.39 16.27
N SER A 269 12.49 -26.55 17.43
CA SER A 269 13.41 -27.64 17.71
C SER A 269 12.67 -28.99 17.85
N VAL A 270 13.39 -30.10 17.69
CA VAL A 270 12.85 -31.45 17.90
C VAL A 270 12.24 -31.61 19.29
N ASP A 271 12.87 -31.03 20.31
CA ASP A 271 12.41 -31.11 21.70
C ASP A 271 11.10 -30.32 21.91
N GLU A 272 10.98 -29.12 21.32
CA GLU A 272 9.76 -28.35 21.36
C GLU A 272 8.60 -29.05 20.68
N LEU A 273 8.84 -29.63 19.49
CA LEU A 273 7.87 -30.40 18.75
C LEU A 273 7.43 -31.65 19.53
N ALA A 274 8.38 -32.39 20.11
CA ALA A 274 8.10 -33.58 20.92
C ALA A 274 7.32 -33.23 22.18
N LYS A 275 7.69 -32.15 22.88
CA LYS A 275 7.00 -31.67 24.06
C LYS A 275 5.57 -31.23 23.75
N PHE A 276 5.40 -30.50 22.63
CA PHE A 276 4.08 -30.02 22.21
C PHE A 276 3.13 -31.17 21.87
N ASN A 277 3.61 -32.13 21.08
CA ASN A 277 2.81 -33.24 20.58
C ASN A 277 2.76 -34.46 21.51
N GLY A 278 3.54 -34.49 22.57
CA GLY A 278 3.58 -35.61 23.53
C GLY A 278 4.15 -36.92 22.95
N ARG A 279 4.91 -36.85 21.86
CA ARG A 279 5.51 -37.99 21.15
C ARG A 279 6.84 -37.62 20.51
N LYS A 280 7.66 -38.64 20.20
CA LYS A 280 8.93 -38.45 19.51
C LYS A 280 8.74 -37.69 18.20
N ALA A 281 9.46 -36.59 18.04
CA ALA A 281 9.49 -35.78 16.84
C ALA A 281 10.72 -36.09 15.97
N ILE A 282 10.71 -35.58 14.75
CA ILE A 282 11.88 -35.55 13.86
C ILE A 282 12.18 -34.10 13.48
N GLU A 283 13.40 -33.83 13.10
CA GLU A 283 13.79 -32.49 12.70
C GLU A 283 13.12 -32.11 11.37
N PRO A 284 12.44 -30.94 11.27
CA PRO A 284 11.88 -30.45 10.02
C PRO A 284 12.99 -30.03 9.05
N ILE A 285 12.74 -30.20 7.75
CA ILE A 285 13.66 -29.81 6.69
C ILE A 285 13.32 -28.38 6.25
N ARG A 286 14.33 -27.51 6.21
CA ARG A 286 14.25 -26.16 5.68
C ARG A 286 15.27 -25.98 4.56
N ALA A 287 14.84 -26.13 3.30
CA ALA A 287 15.64 -25.93 2.10
C ALA A 287 15.46 -24.51 1.56
N TYR A 288 16.54 -23.80 1.33
CA TYR A 288 16.50 -22.43 0.84
C TYR A 288 17.69 -22.14 -0.08
N ALA A 289 17.42 -21.42 -1.18
CA ALA A 289 18.46 -20.87 -2.05
C ALA A 289 18.33 -19.35 -2.09
N GLY A 290 19.40 -18.65 -1.71
CA GLY A 290 19.45 -17.19 -1.75
C GLY A 290 19.74 -16.66 -3.14
N LEU A 291 19.65 -15.35 -3.30
CA LEU A 291 19.86 -14.65 -4.57
C LEU A 291 21.27 -14.89 -5.15
N HIS A 292 22.28 -15.09 -4.27
CA HIS A 292 23.67 -15.34 -4.65
C HIS A 292 24.03 -16.84 -4.68
N SER A 293 23.06 -17.74 -4.52
CA SER A 293 23.32 -19.19 -4.52
C SER A 293 23.50 -19.75 -5.92
N ALA A 294 22.93 -19.11 -6.96
CA ALA A 294 23.07 -19.49 -8.36
C ALA A 294 22.81 -18.29 -9.29
N ASP A 295 23.13 -18.44 -10.58
CA ASP A 295 22.97 -17.38 -11.56
C ASP A 295 21.53 -17.32 -12.14
N GLY A 296 20.72 -16.39 -11.64
CA GLY A 296 19.37 -16.12 -12.10
C GLY A 296 18.30 -17.01 -11.46
N ILE A 297 17.04 -16.60 -11.63
CA ILE A 297 15.87 -17.15 -10.94
C ILE A 297 15.74 -18.65 -11.17
N ARG A 298 15.77 -19.10 -12.42
CA ARG A 298 15.63 -20.52 -12.77
C ARG A 298 16.71 -21.40 -12.18
N ALA A 299 17.97 -20.96 -12.20
CA ALA A 299 19.06 -21.73 -11.61
C ALA A 299 18.96 -21.81 -10.08
N THR A 300 18.51 -20.74 -9.44
CA THR A 300 18.23 -20.67 -8.00
C THR A 300 17.07 -21.58 -7.61
N ALA A 301 15.98 -21.60 -8.38
CA ALA A 301 14.85 -22.54 -8.19
C ALA A 301 15.29 -24.00 -8.28
N LYS A 302 16.07 -24.33 -9.30
CA LYS A 302 16.65 -25.68 -9.47
C LYS A 302 17.55 -26.07 -8.30
N LEU A 303 18.38 -25.15 -7.82
CA LEU A 303 19.25 -25.38 -6.66
C LEU A 303 18.42 -25.65 -5.39
N ALA A 304 17.37 -24.85 -5.13
CA ALA A 304 16.47 -25.06 -4.00
C ALA A 304 15.78 -26.44 -4.07
N ALA A 305 15.31 -26.86 -5.24
CA ALA A 305 14.72 -28.19 -5.45
C ALA A 305 15.77 -29.31 -5.26
N GLN A 306 17.02 -29.10 -5.64
CA GLN A 306 18.12 -30.04 -5.39
C GLN A 306 18.45 -30.13 -3.89
N GLU A 307 18.43 -29.01 -3.16
CA GLU A 307 18.56 -29.00 -1.70
C GLU A 307 17.44 -29.79 -1.02
N LEU A 308 16.19 -29.60 -1.45
CA LEU A 308 15.05 -30.41 -1.00
C LEU A 308 15.29 -31.90 -1.20
N LYS A 309 15.78 -32.29 -2.38
CA LYS A 309 16.10 -33.69 -2.69
C LYS A 309 17.27 -34.22 -1.85
N ARG A 310 18.34 -33.44 -1.72
CA ARG A 310 19.55 -33.81 -0.93
C ARG A 310 19.19 -34.10 0.53
N THR A 311 18.33 -33.28 1.12
CA THR A 311 17.90 -33.40 2.53
C THR A 311 16.92 -34.53 2.78
N GLY A 312 16.47 -35.27 1.74
CA GLY A 312 15.42 -36.28 1.86
C GLY A 312 14.03 -35.68 2.04
N GLY A 313 13.82 -34.45 1.57
CA GLY A 313 12.55 -33.74 1.72
C GLY A 313 11.37 -34.45 1.04
N LEU A 314 11.62 -35.15 -0.06
CA LEU A 314 10.59 -35.92 -0.79
C LEU A 314 10.05 -37.14 -0.01
N GLU A 315 10.76 -37.57 1.05
CA GLU A 315 10.35 -38.69 1.93
C GLU A 315 9.52 -38.20 3.13
N ARG A 316 9.30 -36.89 3.26
CA ARG A 316 8.46 -36.30 4.32
C ARG A 316 6.98 -36.46 4.01
N ALA A 317 6.16 -36.35 5.05
CA ALA A 317 4.70 -36.43 4.87
C ALA A 317 4.16 -35.24 4.06
N VAL A 318 4.78 -34.05 4.22
CA VAL A 318 4.40 -32.82 3.51
C VAL A 318 5.65 -32.17 2.94
N VAL A 319 5.57 -31.78 1.67
CA VAL A 319 6.47 -30.83 1.01
C VAL A 319 5.68 -29.54 0.78
N ALA A 320 6.17 -28.45 1.32
CA ALA A 320 5.59 -27.15 1.16
C ALA A 320 6.51 -26.23 0.32
N VAL A 321 6.00 -25.71 -0.77
CA VAL A 321 6.65 -24.69 -1.57
C VAL A 321 6.24 -23.34 -1.04
N ALA A 322 7.17 -22.62 -0.43
CA ALA A 322 6.97 -21.29 0.10
C ALA A 322 7.47 -20.25 -0.90
N THR A 323 6.61 -19.35 -1.34
CA THR A 323 7.04 -18.21 -2.16
C THR A 323 7.32 -17.03 -1.24
N THR A 324 8.53 -16.46 -1.36
CA THR A 324 8.98 -15.35 -0.52
C THR A 324 8.36 -14.02 -0.92
N THR A 325 8.42 -13.05 0.01
CA THR A 325 8.23 -11.63 -0.30
C THR A 325 9.48 -11.05 -1.00
N GLY A 326 9.46 -9.74 -1.30
CA GLY A 326 10.56 -9.08 -2.00
C GLY A 326 11.93 -9.26 -1.36
N THR A 327 12.02 -9.24 -0.03
CA THR A 327 13.30 -9.41 0.70
C THR A 327 13.78 -10.85 0.81
N GLY A 328 12.99 -11.81 0.34
CA GLY A 328 13.26 -13.24 0.58
C GLY A 328 12.65 -13.77 1.88
N TRP A 329 11.80 -12.97 2.55
CA TRP A 329 11.13 -13.34 3.80
C TRP A 329 10.00 -14.34 3.59
N ILE A 330 9.87 -15.26 4.54
CA ILE A 330 8.79 -16.25 4.65
C ILE A 330 8.07 -16.01 5.97
N ASN A 331 6.74 -16.11 5.97
CA ASN A 331 5.98 -16.05 7.22
C ASN A 331 6.32 -17.26 8.09
N GLU A 332 7.03 -16.99 9.19
CA GLU A 332 7.51 -18.03 10.11
C GLU A 332 6.33 -18.72 10.83
N ALA A 333 5.22 -18.03 11.06
CA ALA A 333 4.04 -18.63 11.67
C ALA A 333 3.37 -19.65 10.73
N GLU A 334 3.36 -19.39 9.41
CA GLU A 334 2.89 -20.37 8.41
C GLU A 334 3.80 -21.60 8.38
N ALA A 335 5.11 -21.39 8.35
CA ALA A 335 6.10 -22.48 8.34
C ALA A 335 6.04 -23.31 9.62
N ALA A 336 6.13 -22.67 10.79
CA ALA A 336 6.10 -23.34 12.09
C ALA A 336 4.78 -24.10 12.31
N SER A 337 3.65 -23.56 11.87
CA SER A 337 2.37 -24.25 11.98
C SER A 337 2.37 -25.62 11.31
N LEU A 338 2.93 -25.74 10.10
CA LEU A 338 3.09 -27.02 9.41
C LEU A 338 4.00 -27.97 10.17
N GLU A 339 5.12 -27.45 10.69
CA GLU A 339 6.12 -28.23 11.42
C GLU A 339 5.55 -28.81 12.73
N TYR A 340 4.77 -28.02 13.48
CA TYR A 340 4.05 -28.49 14.67
C TYR A 340 2.97 -29.53 14.33
N MET A 341 2.17 -29.29 13.27
CA MET A 341 1.06 -30.15 12.87
C MET A 341 1.53 -31.55 12.45
N TYR A 342 2.66 -31.62 11.78
CA TYR A 342 3.25 -32.87 11.32
C TYR A 342 4.38 -33.39 12.20
N ASN A 343 4.59 -32.77 13.38
CA ASN A 343 5.61 -33.17 14.35
C ASN A 343 7.01 -33.27 13.74
N GLY A 344 7.34 -32.31 12.88
CA GLY A 344 8.59 -32.20 12.15
C GLY A 344 8.68 -33.05 10.87
N ASN A 345 7.65 -33.85 10.54
CA ASN A 345 7.64 -34.63 9.30
C ASN A 345 7.25 -33.79 8.07
N THR A 346 7.98 -32.68 7.90
CA THR A 346 7.77 -31.69 6.85
C THR A 346 9.08 -31.34 6.16
N ALA A 347 8.98 -30.88 4.92
CA ALA A 347 10.05 -30.20 4.23
C ALA A 347 9.49 -28.91 3.60
N ILE A 348 10.06 -27.79 3.94
CA ILE A 348 9.71 -26.49 3.35
C ILE A 348 10.85 -26.09 2.44
N VAL A 349 10.52 -25.74 1.20
CA VAL A 349 11.46 -25.28 0.20
C VAL A 349 11.10 -23.90 -0.29
N SER A 350 12.10 -23.03 -0.40
CA SER A 350 11.91 -21.66 -0.85
C SER A 350 13.16 -21.10 -1.52
N MET A 351 13.01 -19.91 -2.13
CA MET A 351 14.12 -19.21 -2.75
C MET A 351 13.96 -17.69 -2.65
N GLN A 352 15.05 -16.98 -2.69
CA GLN A 352 15.06 -15.52 -2.81
C GLN A 352 15.16 -15.12 -4.28
N TYR A 353 14.34 -14.14 -4.70
CA TYR A 353 14.37 -13.57 -6.06
C TYR A 353 14.73 -12.08 -6.07
N SER A 354 14.70 -11.41 -4.92
CA SER A 354 15.01 -10.00 -4.75
C SER A 354 15.51 -9.75 -3.32
N PHE A 355 16.04 -8.57 -3.05
CA PHE A 355 16.40 -8.10 -1.71
C PHE A 355 15.67 -6.79 -1.35
N LEU A 356 14.76 -6.35 -2.23
CA LEU A 356 14.01 -5.12 -2.05
C LEU A 356 12.86 -5.31 -1.06
N PRO A 357 12.55 -4.31 -0.23
CA PRO A 357 11.33 -4.31 0.58
C PRO A 357 10.09 -4.59 -0.26
N SER A 358 9.11 -5.27 0.33
CA SER A 358 7.93 -5.77 -0.40
C SER A 358 7.19 -4.69 -1.19
N TRP A 359 7.05 -3.47 -0.66
CA TRP A 359 6.37 -2.38 -1.35
C TRP A 359 7.14 -1.85 -2.57
N ILE A 360 8.49 -1.86 -2.55
CA ILE A 360 9.31 -1.52 -3.71
C ILE A 360 9.26 -2.67 -4.72
N SER A 361 9.47 -3.90 -4.25
CA SER A 361 9.43 -5.11 -5.07
C SER A 361 8.08 -5.26 -5.78
N PHE A 362 6.98 -4.90 -5.10
CA PHE A 362 5.65 -4.85 -5.69
C PHE A 362 5.54 -3.86 -6.87
N LEU A 363 6.29 -2.78 -6.86
CA LEU A 363 6.28 -1.79 -7.95
C LEU A 363 7.20 -2.17 -9.11
N VAL A 364 8.35 -2.80 -8.83
CA VAL A 364 9.42 -2.97 -9.83
C VAL A 364 9.77 -4.43 -10.14
N ASP A 365 9.49 -5.39 -9.24
CA ASP A 365 9.95 -6.78 -9.31
C ASP A 365 8.82 -7.83 -9.40
N LYS A 366 7.60 -7.44 -9.73
CA LYS A 366 6.45 -8.36 -9.83
C LYS A 366 6.71 -9.56 -10.74
N ALA A 367 7.36 -9.30 -11.89
CA ALA A 367 7.69 -10.35 -12.85
C ALA A 367 8.65 -11.39 -12.24
N ASN A 368 9.62 -10.92 -11.45
CA ASN A 368 10.56 -11.80 -10.76
C ASN A 368 9.86 -12.66 -9.70
N ALA A 369 8.88 -12.09 -8.98
CA ALA A 369 8.09 -12.86 -8.02
C ALA A 369 7.29 -13.98 -8.69
N GLN A 370 6.67 -13.71 -9.85
CA GLN A 370 5.94 -14.70 -10.61
C GLN A 370 6.86 -15.78 -11.18
N GLU A 371 7.99 -15.39 -11.79
CA GLU A 371 8.98 -16.32 -12.35
C GLU A 371 9.54 -17.22 -11.24
N ALA A 372 9.90 -16.66 -10.07
CA ALA A 372 10.41 -17.43 -8.95
C ALA A 372 9.39 -18.43 -8.41
N GLY A 373 8.14 -18.02 -8.21
CA GLY A 373 7.07 -18.91 -7.78
C GLY A 373 6.81 -20.03 -8.79
N GLN A 374 6.74 -19.68 -10.07
CA GLN A 374 6.54 -20.63 -11.15
C GLN A 374 7.69 -21.63 -11.26
N ASP A 375 8.93 -21.16 -11.39
CA ASP A 375 10.09 -22.01 -11.60
C ASP A 375 10.34 -22.94 -10.39
N LEU A 376 10.21 -22.41 -9.16
CA LEU A 376 10.37 -23.21 -7.95
C LEU A 376 9.32 -24.32 -7.86
N PHE A 377 8.05 -23.98 -8.10
CA PHE A 377 6.97 -24.97 -8.05
C PHE A 377 7.16 -26.05 -9.12
N GLU A 378 7.49 -25.66 -10.37
CA GLU A 378 7.66 -26.62 -11.46
C GLU A 378 8.84 -27.59 -11.19
N GLU A 379 9.96 -27.11 -10.67
CA GLU A 379 11.10 -27.96 -10.30
C GLU A 379 10.75 -28.95 -9.17
N VAL A 380 9.98 -28.51 -8.16
CA VAL A 380 9.55 -29.38 -7.05
C VAL A 380 8.47 -30.37 -7.49
N ASP A 381 7.46 -29.93 -8.26
CA ASP A 381 6.39 -30.78 -8.79
C ASP A 381 6.98 -31.88 -9.70
N ALA A 382 7.97 -31.54 -10.53
CA ALA A 382 8.67 -32.51 -11.35
C ALA A 382 9.37 -33.60 -10.51
N LEU A 383 9.99 -33.23 -9.38
CA LEU A 383 10.60 -34.20 -8.45
C LEU A 383 9.54 -35.08 -7.77
N VAL A 384 8.44 -34.48 -7.29
CA VAL A 384 7.35 -35.23 -6.64
C VAL A 384 6.67 -36.20 -7.62
N ARG A 385 6.45 -35.81 -8.87
CA ARG A 385 5.86 -36.66 -9.91
C ARG A 385 6.72 -37.83 -10.31
N GLN A 386 8.05 -37.74 -10.16
CA GLN A 386 8.97 -38.85 -10.40
C GLN A 386 8.86 -39.96 -9.34
N MET A 387 8.28 -39.65 -8.17
CA MET A 387 8.08 -40.63 -7.13
C MET A 387 6.89 -41.55 -7.44
N PRO A 388 6.94 -42.83 -7.00
CA PRO A 388 5.79 -43.73 -7.08
C PRO A 388 4.55 -43.09 -6.41
N GLU A 389 3.38 -43.22 -7.02
CA GLU A 389 2.17 -42.52 -6.62
C GLU A 389 1.81 -42.70 -5.12
N GLY A 390 1.92 -43.94 -4.61
CA GLY A 390 1.65 -44.23 -3.19
C GLY A 390 2.74 -43.77 -2.19
N LYS A 391 3.84 -43.16 -2.66
CA LYS A 391 4.94 -42.66 -1.84
C LYS A 391 5.11 -41.16 -1.96
N ARG A 392 4.28 -40.47 -2.74
CA ARG A 392 4.36 -39.03 -2.92
C ARG A 392 3.99 -38.30 -1.64
N PRO A 393 4.77 -37.30 -1.20
CA PRO A 393 4.36 -36.42 -0.11
C PRO A 393 3.11 -35.61 -0.51
N LYS A 394 2.40 -35.10 0.46
CA LYS A 394 1.43 -34.01 0.18
C LYS A 394 2.21 -32.79 -0.29
N LEU A 395 1.89 -32.29 -1.48
CA LEU A 395 2.47 -31.07 -2.03
C LEU A 395 1.54 -29.90 -1.76
N VAL A 396 2.01 -28.91 -1.02
CA VAL A 396 1.25 -27.70 -0.70
C VAL A 396 2.02 -26.44 -1.08
N VAL A 397 1.31 -25.34 -1.30
CA VAL A 397 1.90 -24.03 -1.59
C VAL A 397 1.42 -23.00 -0.57
N PHE A 398 2.30 -22.06 -0.22
CA PHE A 398 1.91 -20.94 0.63
C PHE A 398 2.75 -19.69 0.37
N GLY A 399 2.22 -18.55 0.79
CA GLY A 399 2.93 -17.28 0.74
C GLY A 399 2.07 -16.12 1.19
N GLU A 400 2.73 -15.10 1.72
CA GLU A 400 2.10 -13.87 2.18
C GLU A 400 2.44 -12.70 1.24
N SER A 401 1.48 -11.80 1.05
CA SER A 401 1.70 -10.57 0.27
C SER A 401 2.14 -10.88 -1.16
N LEU A 402 3.29 -10.32 -1.57
CA LEU A 402 3.92 -10.62 -2.87
C LEU A 402 4.28 -12.10 -3.00
N GLY A 403 4.48 -12.81 -1.89
CA GLY A 403 4.64 -14.27 -1.86
C GLY A 403 3.36 -15.00 -2.27
N SER A 404 2.19 -14.50 -1.91
CA SER A 404 0.92 -15.06 -2.39
C SER A 404 0.74 -14.84 -3.90
N PHE A 405 1.14 -13.67 -4.40
CA PHE A 405 1.12 -13.34 -5.82
C PHE A 405 2.04 -14.27 -6.65
N GLY A 406 3.27 -14.49 -6.18
CA GLY A 406 4.19 -15.45 -6.81
C GLY A 406 3.72 -16.91 -6.65
N GLY A 407 3.11 -17.24 -5.50
CA GLY A 407 2.59 -18.59 -5.22
C GLY A 407 1.41 -19.00 -6.09
N GLU A 408 0.62 -18.05 -6.61
CA GLU A 408 -0.41 -18.30 -7.61
C GLU A 408 0.13 -18.48 -9.03
N ALA A 409 1.31 -17.95 -9.33
CA ALA A 409 1.86 -17.88 -10.70
C ALA A 409 1.98 -19.22 -11.44
N PRO A 410 2.28 -20.37 -10.78
CA PRO A 410 2.30 -21.68 -11.44
C PRO A 410 0.95 -22.11 -11.98
N PHE A 411 -0.15 -21.47 -11.56
CA PHE A 411 -1.51 -21.95 -11.80
C PHE A 411 -2.30 -20.94 -12.62
N GLN A 412 -2.99 -21.45 -13.63
CA GLN A 412 -3.83 -20.63 -14.51
C GLN A 412 -5.22 -20.35 -13.92
N SER A 413 -5.66 -21.15 -12.94
CA SER A 413 -6.96 -21.08 -12.30
C SER A 413 -6.99 -21.87 -10.99
N LEU A 414 -8.05 -21.70 -10.19
CA LEU A 414 -8.30 -22.53 -9.01
C LEU A 414 -8.31 -24.02 -9.34
N ASN A 415 -8.96 -24.40 -10.46
CA ASN A 415 -9.02 -25.82 -10.89
C ASN A 415 -7.63 -26.37 -11.19
N ASN A 416 -6.73 -25.60 -11.78
CA ASN A 416 -5.35 -26.02 -12.04
C ASN A 416 -4.57 -26.15 -10.73
N LEU A 417 -4.75 -25.24 -9.77
CA LEU A 417 -4.14 -25.29 -8.45
C LEU A 417 -4.55 -26.55 -7.68
N VAL A 418 -5.86 -26.83 -7.57
CA VAL A 418 -6.36 -28.02 -6.86
C VAL A 418 -6.00 -29.33 -7.56
N ALA A 419 -5.82 -29.34 -8.88
CA ALA A 419 -5.38 -30.51 -9.63
C ALA A 419 -3.91 -30.87 -9.41
N ARG A 420 -3.08 -29.88 -9.00
CA ARG A 420 -1.62 -30.02 -8.90
C ARG A 420 -1.11 -30.03 -7.45
N THR A 421 -1.93 -29.66 -6.48
CA THR A 421 -1.55 -29.57 -5.08
C THR A 421 -2.49 -30.33 -4.17
N ASN A 422 -2.09 -30.53 -2.92
CA ASN A 422 -2.94 -31.06 -1.86
C ASN A 422 -3.55 -29.96 -0.99
N GLY A 423 -3.29 -28.69 -1.31
CA GLY A 423 -3.85 -27.52 -0.66
C GLY A 423 -2.95 -26.30 -0.78
N ALA A 424 -3.51 -25.14 -0.46
CA ALA A 424 -2.79 -23.86 -0.47
C ALA A 424 -3.26 -22.92 0.65
N LEU A 425 -2.34 -22.10 1.13
CA LEU A 425 -2.61 -21.00 2.04
C LEU A 425 -1.98 -19.72 1.50
N PHE A 426 -2.80 -18.72 1.23
CA PHE A 426 -2.37 -17.41 0.79
C PHE A 426 -2.84 -16.35 1.79
N SER A 427 -1.89 -15.65 2.41
CA SER A 427 -2.17 -14.60 3.39
C SER A 427 -1.92 -13.23 2.79
N GLY A 428 -2.83 -12.29 3.03
CA GLY A 428 -2.72 -10.92 2.53
C GLY A 428 -2.54 -10.84 1.01
N PRO A 429 -3.43 -11.44 0.20
CA PRO A 429 -3.31 -11.39 -1.26
C PRO A 429 -3.30 -9.95 -1.73
N THR A 430 -2.49 -9.66 -2.75
CA THR A 430 -2.49 -8.33 -3.38
C THR A 430 -3.61 -8.24 -4.42
N PHE A 431 -4.08 -7.04 -4.73
CA PHE A 431 -5.11 -6.82 -5.76
C PHE A 431 -4.72 -7.34 -7.17
N ASN A 432 -3.45 -7.70 -7.38
CA ASN A 432 -2.95 -8.24 -8.64
C ASN A 432 -2.91 -9.78 -8.69
N ASN A 433 -3.19 -10.47 -7.60
CA ASN A 433 -3.26 -11.93 -7.55
C ASN A 433 -4.28 -12.44 -8.58
N PRO A 434 -3.89 -13.19 -9.62
CA PRO A 434 -4.81 -13.52 -10.72
C PRO A 434 -5.98 -14.40 -10.29
N ILE A 435 -5.71 -15.46 -9.51
CA ILE A 435 -6.76 -16.39 -9.03
C ILE A 435 -7.64 -15.68 -8.02
N TRP A 436 -7.07 -14.98 -7.04
CA TRP A 436 -7.83 -14.20 -6.07
C TRP A 436 -8.77 -13.19 -6.75
N THR A 437 -8.26 -12.47 -7.75
CA THR A 437 -9.07 -11.51 -8.53
C THR A 437 -10.21 -12.18 -9.26
N GLU A 438 -9.98 -13.35 -9.86
CA GLU A 438 -11.02 -14.15 -10.52
C GLU A 438 -12.10 -14.57 -9.52
N LEU A 439 -11.71 -15.18 -8.39
CA LEU A 439 -12.63 -15.66 -7.36
C LEU A 439 -13.44 -14.53 -6.73
N THR A 440 -12.81 -13.38 -6.51
CA THR A 440 -13.46 -12.19 -5.94
C THR A 440 -14.43 -11.56 -6.92
N ARG A 441 -14.04 -11.45 -8.18
CA ARG A 441 -14.87 -10.85 -9.25
C ARG A 441 -16.09 -11.70 -9.57
N TYR A 442 -15.93 -13.03 -9.62
CA TYR A 442 -16.99 -13.97 -9.97
C TYR A 442 -17.58 -14.67 -8.75
N ARG A 443 -17.49 -14.03 -7.58
CA ARG A 443 -18.08 -14.53 -6.34
C ARG A 443 -19.58 -14.72 -6.44
N ASP A 444 -20.11 -15.64 -5.68
CA ASP A 444 -21.53 -15.94 -5.62
C ASP A 444 -22.33 -14.71 -5.19
N ALA A 445 -23.49 -14.52 -5.81
CA ALA A 445 -24.33 -13.35 -5.58
C ALA A 445 -24.71 -13.20 -4.10
N GLY A 446 -24.52 -11.99 -3.56
CA GLY A 446 -24.81 -11.66 -2.16
C GLY A 446 -23.66 -11.95 -1.19
N SER A 447 -22.53 -12.51 -1.64
CA SER A 447 -21.32 -12.58 -0.82
C SER A 447 -20.49 -11.30 -0.96
N PRO A 448 -19.95 -10.76 0.15
CA PRO A 448 -19.18 -9.52 0.11
C PRO A 448 -17.76 -9.75 -0.43
N GLU A 449 -17.18 -8.72 -1.06
CA GLU A 449 -15.81 -8.76 -1.62
C GLU A 449 -14.75 -9.10 -0.56
N LYS A 450 -14.94 -8.62 0.67
CA LYS A 450 -14.02 -8.91 1.79
C LYS A 450 -14.06 -10.36 2.30
N LEU A 451 -15.14 -11.09 2.04
CA LEU A 451 -15.34 -12.49 2.40
C LEU A 451 -16.14 -13.17 1.28
N PRO A 452 -15.56 -13.28 0.08
CA PRO A 452 -16.26 -13.84 -1.05
C PRO A 452 -16.55 -15.33 -0.85
N ILE A 453 -17.66 -15.76 -1.40
CA ILE A 453 -17.98 -17.17 -1.61
C ILE A 453 -17.89 -17.39 -3.12
N TYR A 454 -17.21 -18.44 -3.53
CA TYR A 454 -17.06 -18.83 -4.92
C TYR A 454 -17.36 -20.33 -5.05
N ASP A 455 -18.22 -20.68 -5.99
CA ASP A 455 -18.65 -22.06 -6.22
C ASP A 455 -19.10 -22.76 -4.91
N ASP A 456 -20.01 -22.12 -4.17
CA ASP A 456 -20.48 -22.57 -2.85
C ASP A 456 -19.35 -22.88 -1.83
N GLY A 457 -18.17 -22.32 -2.01
CA GLY A 457 -16.98 -22.54 -1.17
C GLY A 457 -16.41 -23.96 -1.27
N LEU A 458 -16.61 -24.63 -2.42
CA LEU A 458 -16.26 -26.04 -2.63
C LEU A 458 -14.77 -26.32 -2.42
N ASN A 459 -13.88 -25.50 -2.99
CA ASN A 459 -12.43 -25.67 -2.83
C ASN A 459 -11.77 -24.48 -2.16
N ALA A 460 -12.18 -23.24 -2.51
CA ALA A 460 -11.58 -22.02 -1.98
C ALA A 460 -12.49 -21.37 -0.94
N ARG A 461 -11.90 -20.98 0.21
CA ARG A 461 -12.57 -20.21 1.25
C ARG A 461 -11.73 -19.04 1.70
N PHE A 462 -12.42 -17.98 2.13
CA PHE A 462 -11.83 -16.71 2.52
C PHE A 462 -12.17 -16.41 3.98
N GLY A 463 -11.20 -15.89 4.72
CA GLY A 463 -11.42 -15.55 6.11
C GLY A 463 -10.46 -14.50 6.64
N SER A 464 -10.89 -13.83 7.69
CA SER A 464 -10.05 -12.98 8.55
C SER A 464 -9.87 -13.59 9.94
N ARG A 465 -10.56 -14.69 10.20
CA ARG A 465 -10.57 -15.47 11.46
C ARG A 465 -11.15 -16.85 11.21
N PRO A 466 -10.98 -17.79 12.16
CA PRO A 466 -11.37 -19.20 11.95
C PRO A 466 -12.85 -19.40 11.60
N GLU A 467 -13.76 -18.62 12.21
CA GLU A 467 -15.20 -18.79 11.99
C GLU A 467 -15.62 -18.45 10.56
N ASP A 468 -14.88 -17.57 9.88
CA ASP A 468 -15.19 -17.18 8.50
C ASP A 468 -15.00 -18.35 7.53
N LEU A 469 -14.09 -19.29 7.82
CA LEU A 469 -13.83 -20.48 7.01
C LEU A 469 -14.98 -21.50 7.05
N ASN A 470 -15.97 -21.34 7.95
CA ASN A 470 -17.19 -22.15 7.98
C ASN A 470 -18.28 -21.65 7.01
N ARG A 471 -17.95 -20.74 6.11
CA ARG A 471 -18.88 -20.16 5.12
C ARG A 471 -18.65 -20.74 3.72
N PRO A 472 -19.75 -21.00 2.97
CA PRO A 472 -21.14 -20.92 3.42
C PRO A 472 -21.50 -22.04 4.43
N ALA A 473 -22.44 -21.74 5.33
CA ALA A 473 -22.86 -22.70 6.35
C ALA A 473 -23.46 -23.96 5.69
N ASN A 474 -23.10 -25.13 6.22
CA ASN A 474 -23.56 -26.44 5.74
C ASN A 474 -23.16 -26.83 4.30
N ALA A 475 -22.32 -26.00 3.63
CA ALA A 475 -21.77 -26.40 2.34
C ALA A 475 -20.60 -27.36 2.49
N THR A 476 -20.51 -28.30 1.55
CA THR A 476 -19.38 -29.24 1.50
C THR A 476 -18.10 -28.48 1.19
N TRP A 477 -17.07 -28.70 2.00
CA TRP A 477 -15.72 -28.21 1.67
C TRP A 477 -14.90 -29.39 1.15
N GLY A 478 -14.75 -29.45 -0.15
CA GLY A 478 -14.04 -30.51 -0.86
C GLY A 478 -12.53 -30.49 -0.63
N HIS A 479 -11.84 -31.43 -1.23
CA HIS A 479 -10.37 -31.46 -1.26
C HIS A 479 -9.90 -31.50 -2.70
N PRO A 480 -8.72 -30.89 -2.99
CA PRO A 480 -7.86 -30.06 -2.13
C PRO A 480 -8.49 -28.73 -1.73
N ARG A 481 -8.09 -28.21 -0.57
CA ARG A 481 -8.60 -26.95 -0.01
C ARG A 481 -7.61 -25.81 -0.19
N VAL A 482 -8.14 -24.65 -0.53
CA VAL A 482 -7.40 -23.40 -0.67
C VAL A 482 -7.98 -22.38 0.29
N VAL A 483 -7.14 -21.74 1.07
CA VAL A 483 -7.54 -20.67 1.99
C VAL A 483 -6.85 -19.37 1.61
N TYR A 484 -7.65 -18.32 1.52
CA TYR A 484 -7.18 -16.94 1.48
C TYR A 484 -7.46 -16.28 2.83
N LEU A 485 -6.41 -15.90 3.54
CA LEU A 485 -6.54 -15.05 4.73
C LEU A 485 -6.43 -13.59 4.31
N GLN A 486 -7.47 -12.81 4.62
CA GLN A 486 -7.51 -11.39 4.28
C GLN A 486 -8.26 -10.58 5.32
N HIS A 487 -7.64 -9.49 5.80
CA HIS A 487 -8.29 -8.56 6.72
C HIS A 487 -9.00 -7.45 5.95
N ALA A 488 -10.16 -7.03 6.44
CA ALA A 488 -10.87 -5.91 5.82
C ALA A 488 -10.09 -4.59 5.94
N SER A 489 -9.20 -4.49 6.93
CA SER A 489 -8.33 -3.33 7.14
C SER A 489 -6.98 -3.41 6.40
N ASP A 490 -6.72 -4.48 5.62
CA ASP A 490 -5.43 -4.64 4.93
C ASP A 490 -5.32 -3.74 3.68
N PRO A 491 -4.51 -2.67 3.70
CA PRO A 491 -4.41 -1.78 2.55
C PRO A 491 -3.71 -2.43 1.34
N ILE A 492 -2.92 -3.49 1.54
CA ILE A 492 -2.23 -4.20 0.46
C ILE A 492 -3.25 -4.96 -0.41
N ALA A 493 -4.25 -5.57 0.22
CA ALA A 493 -5.32 -6.28 -0.48
C ALA A 493 -6.28 -5.33 -1.22
N TRP A 494 -6.56 -4.17 -0.64
CA TRP A 494 -7.62 -3.27 -1.14
C TRP A 494 -7.12 -2.09 -1.95
N TRP A 495 -5.81 -1.80 -1.96
CA TRP A 495 -5.27 -0.74 -2.79
C TRP A 495 -5.39 -1.12 -4.28
N ASN A 496 -5.93 -0.19 -5.06
CA ASN A 496 -6.03 -0.32 -6.51
C ASN A 496 -5.97 1.09 -7.12
N PRO A 497 -5.29 1.31 -8.26
CA PRO A 497 -5.31 2.58 -8.98
C PRO A 497 -6.71 3.09 -9.31
N ASP A 498 -7.69 2.20 -9.49
CA ASP A 498 -9.08 2.56 -9.78
C ASP A 498 -9.75 3.34 -8.65
N LEU A 499 -9.25 3.25 -7.41
CA LEU A 499 -9.68 4.08 -6.27
C LEU A 499 -9.64 5.58 -6.56
N LEU A 500 -8.83 6.02 -7.53
CA LEU A 500 -8.80 7.43 -7.99
C LEU A 500 -10.15 7.89 -8.51
N PHE A 501 -10.89 7.01 -9.20
CA PHE A 501 -12.04 7.42 -10.02
C PHE A 501 -13.28 6.53 -9.84
N ALA A 502 -13.13 5.32 -9.28
CA ALA A 502 -14.20 4.35 -9.11
C ALA A 502 -14.33 3.90 -7.65
N ARG A 503 -15.57 3.83 -7.17
CA ARG A 503 -15.88 3.26 -5.87
C ARG A 503 -15.79 1.73 -5.97
N PRO A 504 -14.98 1.06 -5.13
CA PRO A 504 -14.88 -0.39 -5.13
C PRO A 504 -16.05 -1.03 -4.36
N ASP A 505 -16.34 -2.30 -4.66
CA ASP A 505 -17.42 -3.05 -4.01
C ASP A 505 -17.26 -3.12 -2.49
N TRP A 506 -16.04 -3.33 -1.98
CA TRP A 506 -15.78 -3.38 -0.53
C TRP A 506 -16.10 -2.07 0.21
N LEU A 507 -16.24 -0.94 -0.50
CA LEU A 507 -16.73 0.34 0.02
C LEU A 507 -18.22 0.60 -0.30
N GLU A 508 -18.87 -0.21 -1.14
CA GLU A 508 -20.32 -0.18 -1.32
C GLU A 508 -21.03 -1.09 -0.30
N GLU A 509 -20.38 -2.19 0.06
CA GLU A 509 -20.86 -3.20 0.99
C GLU A 509 -20.68 -2.79 2.47
N PRO A 510 -21.33 -3.48 3.42
CA PRO A 510 -21.06 -3.27 4.85
C PRO A 510 -19.59 -3.46 5.18
N ARG A 511 -19.00 -2.52 5.94
CA ARG A 511 -17.57 -2.55 6.32
C ARG A 511 -17.22 -3.80 7.11
N GLY A 512 -15.94 -4.18 7.05
CA GLY A 512 -15.40 -5.22 7.94
C GLY A 512 -15.39 -4.76 9.39
N ARG A 513 -15.18 -5.70 10.30
CA ARG A 513 -15.22 -5.46 11.77
C ARG A 513 -14.15 -4.48 12.25
N ASP A 514 -13.06 -4.38 11.54
CA ASP A 514 -11.86 -3.58 11.83
C ASP A 514 -11.70 -2.38 10.89
N VAL A 515 -12.77 -2.04 10.16
CA VAL A 515 -12.85 -0.83 9.33
C VAL A 515 -13.98 0.05 9.84
N SER A 516 -13.70 1.33 10.03
CA SER A 516 -14.73 2.28 10.50
C SER A 516 -15.96 2.26 9.60
N PRO A 517 -17.17 2.12 10.16
CA PRO A 517 -18.41 2.20 9.36
C PRO A 517 -18.60 3.56 8.70
N ARG A 518 -17.84 4.57 9.10
CA ARG A 518 -17.85 5.93 8.54
C ARG A 518 -16.85 6.12 7.40
N MET A 519 -16.07 5.10 7.06
CA MET A 519 -15.19 5.17 5.90
C MET A 519 -16.02 5.23 4.63
N GLU A 520 -15.83 6.27 3.84
CA GLU A 520 -16.52 6.50 2.57
C GLU A 520 -15.51 6.68 1.44
N TRP A 521 -15.91 6.28 0.23
CA TRP A 521 -15.09 6.54 -0.93
C TRP A 521 -15.22 7.99 -1.39
N ILE A 522 -14.09 8.66 -1.52
CA ILE A 522 -13.97 10.04 -2.02
C ILE A 522 -12.91 10.01 -3.13
N PRO A 523 -13.27 10.42 -4.38
CA PRO A 523 -12.32 10.42 -5.49
C PRO A 523 -11.00 11.10 -5.13
N VAL A 524 -9.88 10.53 -5.56
CA VAL A 524 -8.51 10.99 -5.25
C VAL A 524 -8.15 10.84 -3.77
N VAL A 525 -9.02 11.27 -2.85
CA VAL A 525 -8.73 11.27 -1.41
C VAL A 525 -8.55 9.84 -0.88
N THR A 526 -9.50 8.95 -1.16
CA THR A 526 -9.43 7.55 -0.72
C THR A 526 -8.20 6.84 -1.29
N PHE A 527 -7.85 7.11 -2.55
CA PHE A 527 -6.61 6.58 -3.12
C PHE A 527 -5.37 7.03 -2.34
N LEU A 528 -5.26 8.33 -2.02
CA LEU A 528 -4.15 8.86 -1.24
C LEU A 528 -4.12 8.32 0.20
N GLN A 529 -5.30 8.16 0.82
CA GLN A 529 -5.44 7.60 2.16
C GLN A 529 -4.95 6.15 2.20
N VAL A 530 -5.48 5.28 1.33
CA VAL A 530 -5.10 3.85 1.28
C VAL A 530 -3.64 3.69 0.85
N SER A 531 -3.13 4.54 -0.05
CA SER A 531 -1.69 4.55 -0.41
C SER A 531 -0.79 4.87 0.78
N ALA A 532 -1.20 5.79 1.66
CA ALA A 532 -0.45 6.10 2.88
C ALA A 532 -0.59 4.98 3.93
N ASP A 533 -1.76 4.33 4.01
CA ASP A 533 -1.97 3.19 4.91
C ASP A 533 -1.06 2.01 4.56
N MET A 534 -0.69 1.82 3.28
CA MET A 534 0.28 0.79 2.88
C MET A 534 1.65 0.94 3.58
N ALA A 535 2.07 2.17 3.86
CA ALA A 535 3.34 2.42 4.53
C ALA A 535 3.36 2.01 6.02
N VAL A 536 2.19 1.82 6.61
CA VAL A 536 2.00 1.43 8.02
C VAL A 536 1.19 0.12 8.14
N ALA A 537 1.11 -0.65 7.06
CA ALA A 537 0.27 -1.84 6.97
C ALA A 537 0.62 -2.92 8.01
N VAL A 538 1.87 -2.96 8.45
CA VAL A 538 2.39 -3.90 9.45
C VAL A 538 2.56 -3.28 10.85
N ASP A 539 2.29 -1.99 11.03
CA ASP A 539 2.40 -1.27 12.31
C ASP A 539 1.13 -1.42 13.19
N VAL A 540 0.43 -2.52 13.04
CA VAL A 540 -0.81 -2.82 13.75
C VAL A 540 -0.74 -4.20 14.40
N PRO A 541 -1.56 -4.49 15.43
CA PRO A 541 -1.59 -5.81 16.04
C PRO A 541 -2.03 -6.92 15.08
N ASP A 542 -1.62 -8.15 15.40
CA ASP A 542 -2.04 -9.36 14.69
C ASP A 542 -3.58 -9.47 14.56
N GLY A 543 -4.03 -9.88 13.38
CA GLY A 543 -5.45 -9.94 13.02
C GLY A 543 -6.01 -8.63 12.44
N HIS A 544 -5.13 -7.65 12.15
CA HIS A 544 -5.46 -6.37 11.54
C HIS A 544 -4.40 -5.99 10.50
N GLY A 545 -4.76 -5.09 9.58
CA GLY A 545 -3.84 -4.65 8.53
C GLY A 545 -3.22 -5.83 7.80
N HIS A 546 -1.92 -5.75 7.58
CA HIS A 546 -1.17 -6.79 6.86
C HIS A 546 -0.34 -7.68 7.81
N VAL A 547 -0.94 -8.08 8.95
CA VAL A 547 -0.28 -8.92 9.97
C VAL A 547 -1.06 -10.22 10.17
N TYR A 548 -0.51 -11.34 9.67
CA TYR A 548 -1.12 -12.67 9.64
C TYR A 548 -0.27 -13.65 10.43
N ILE A 549 -0.57 -13.89 11.70
CA ILE A 549 0.23 -14.74 12.60
C ILE A 549 -0.60 -15.89 13.17
N LYS A 550 -1.56 -15.58 14.03
CA LYS A 550 -2.26 -16.62 14.82
C LYS A 550 -3.27 -17.41 14.03
N ASP A 551 -3.91 -16.80 13.05
CA ASP A 551 -5.00 -17.45 12.31
C ASP A 551 -4.50 -18.39 11.20
N VAL A 552 -3.19 -18.32 10.86
CA VAL A 552 -2.56 -19.27 9.92
C VAL A 552 -2.57 -20.71 10.43
N ALA A 553 -2.49 -20.93 11.75
CA ALA A 553 -2.61 -22.26 12.34
C ALA A 553 -3.99 -22.87 12.11
N ASN A 554 -5.06 -22.09 12.25
CA ASN A 554 -6.41 -22.54 11.96
C ASN A 554 -6.58 -22.84 10.47
N ALA A 555 -6.09 -21.94 9.61
CA ALA A 555 -6.14 -22.13 8.16
C ALA A 555 -5.45 -23.42 7.71
N TRP A 556 -4.23 -23.71 8.19
CA TRP A 556 -3.54 -24.95 7.88
C TRP A 556 -4.24 -26.20 8.42
N ALA A 557 -4.82 -26.12 9.63
CA ALA A 557 -5.60 -27.22 10.18
C ALA A 557 -6.80 -27.57 9.30
N ASP A 558 -7.48 -26.56 8.75
CA ASP A 558 -8.61 -26.73 7.84
C ASP A 558 -8.19 -27.19 6.44
N VAL A 559 -7.08 -26.66 5.91
CA VAL A 559 -6.55 -27.06 4.59
C VAL A 559 -6.13 -28.51 4.56
N LEU A 560 -5.32 -28.95 5.53
CA LEU A 560 -4.65 -30.25 5.49
C LEU A 560 -5.32 -31.34 6.31
N GLN A 561 -6.11 -30.97 7.30
CA GLN A 561 -6.76 -31.89 8.25
C GLN A 561 -5.79 -33.00 8.72
N PRO A 562 -4.67 -32.61 9.38
CA PRO A 562 -3.66 -33.58 9.76
C PRO A 562 -4.25 -34.65 10.69
N PRO A 563 -3.87 -35.92 10.55
CA PRO A 563 -4.31 -36.94 11.47
C PRO A 563 -3.94 -36.59 12.92
N GLU A 564 -4.85 -36.84 13.86
CA GLU A 564 -4.69 -36.55 15.31
C GLU A 564 -4.50 -35.05 15.67
N TRP A 565 -4.68 -34.14 14.72
CA TRP A 565 -4.71 -32.72 15.03
C TRP A 565 -6.11 -32.29 15.48
N THR A 566 -6.18 -31.55 16.57
CA THR A 566 -7.44 -31.12 17.17
C THR A 566 -7.48 -29.61 17.29
N GLN A 567 -8.66 -29.05 17.42
CA GLN A 567 -8.85 -27.63 17.67
C GLN A 567 -8.12 -27.18 18.96
N GLU A 568 -8.10 -28.02 19.99
CA GLU A 568 -7.35 -27.74 21.23
C GLU A 568 -5.84 -27.57 20.96
N LYS A 569 -5.26 -28.39 20.07
CA LYS A 569 -3.86 -28.23 19.67
C LYS A 569 -3.64 -26.94 18.90
N THR A 570 -4.57 -26.53 18.06
CA THR A 570 -4.49 -25.24 17.35
C THR A 570 -4.51 -24.09 18.34
N GLU A 571 -5.41 -24.10 19.33
CA GLU A 571 -5.47 -23.06 20.36
C GLU A 571 -4.19 -23.00 21.24
N ARG A 572 -3.59 -24.14 21.51
CA ARG A 572 -2.29 -24.21 22.22
C ARG A 572 -1.12 -23.76 21.37
N LEU A 573 -1.20 -23.90 20.05
CA LEU A 573 -0.15 -23.49 19.14
C LEU A 573 -0.12 -21.97 18.93
N ARG A 574 -1.29 -21.33 18.79
CA ARG A 574 -1.41 -19.89 18.50
C ARG A 574 -0.51 -18.97 19.35
N PRO A 575 -0.43 -19.13 20.70
CA PRO A 575 0.45 -18.28 21.51
C PRO A 575 1.95 -18.59 21.35
N LEU A 576 2.32 -19.69 20.70
CA LEU A 576 3.72 -20.05 20.40
C LEU A 576 4.20 -19.48 19.07
N LEU A 577 3.26 -19.04 18.21
CA LEU A 577 3.59 -18.38 16.96
C LEU A 577 3.96 -16.92 17.24
N HIS A 578 5.17 -16.56 16.90
CA HIS A 578 5.68 -15.21 17.13
C HIS A 578 5.76 -14.42 15.83
N PRO A 579 5.62 -13.09 15.87
CA PRO A 579 5.94 -12.27 14.71
C PRO A 579 7.41 -12.51 14.35
N SER A 580 7.68 -12.80 13.09
CA SER A 580 9.05 -12.89 12.61
C SER A 580 9.73 -11.52 12.70
N ALA A 581 10.89 -11.45 13.30
CA ALA A 581 11.71 -10.26 13.28
C ALA A 581 12.19 -10.00 11.85
N GLY A 582 11.59 -9.03 11.14
CA GLY A 582 12.14 -8.61 9.87
C GLY A 582 11.17 -8.41 8.70
N THR A 583 10.11 -7.66 8.88
CA THR A 583 9.38 -7.02 7.75
C THR A 583 10.05 -5.70 7.37
#